data_858ee8c82850621412482fd6927558e2
#
_entry.id   858ee8c82850621412482fd6927558e2
#
_cell.length_a   1.000
_cell.length_b   1.000
_cell.length_c   1.000
_cell.angle_alpha   90.00
_cell.angle_beta   90.00
_cell.angle_gamma   90.00
#
_symmetry.space_group_name_H-M   'P 1'
#
loop_
_entity.id
_entity.type
_entity.pdbx_description
1 polymer ?
#
loop_
_entity_poly.entity_id
_entity_poly.type
_entity_poly.pdbx_seq_one_letter_code
_entity_poly.pdbx_strand_id
1 'polypeptide(L)'
;MRYSAPTSPCISNGAEIFVQEGAVENPVEVDGTAEPPGNPRVLWISFLAFTLGFAVWGMFSALAPFLIKWYSFSATQVLVLAAVEPLFAAAVSIPLGILTDKFGGRTVFTLLLLSLTVPLFCGLFAQGYYSFLVLGTLLGVGGASFVVGNAHVSSWYPKSKQGTALGIFALGNIGIAVGTVAVTLLITRVLNRTDDWDGWRLIFPIFGIATLLMAMVYWFFTSDSPYKEHKGESVREIVAVYRSGVLVWLVTYLYWASFGTLTFFASAVPTYLLDQWHADAARASMVYAPLLVVCVAITRPLGGWLADRFDALTFLSRLFGIMVVLALVMAMQISLHTELFAIYGLALLSGAAAAAVVKLIPVYFPRQVGAVSGLAKAAGAACGFTMTVTLAVSKDLLGGYTFGFAVWALMNVAAFYITLSRVGFRQPSTEAVPSGQAPDAISVYSNIATPNSARSTLSAR
;
A
#
# COMPACT_ATOMS: atom_id res chain seq x y z
N MET A 1 -56.65 19.46 -41.12
CA MET A 1 -56.44 19.54 -42.59
C MET A 1 -55.11 18.82 -42.87
N ARG A 2 -55.29 17.62 -43.43
CA ARG A 2 -54.83 17.17 -44.75
C ARG A 2 -53.32 16.99 -44.84
N TYR A 3 -52.78 15.91 -45.16
CA TYR A 3 -52.83 14.76 -46.10
C TYR A 3 -51.36 14.45 -46.38
N SER A 4 -50.77 13.33 -46.69
CA SER A 4 -51.20 11.95 -47.00
C SER A 4 -49.95 11.11 -47.23
N ALA A 5 -50.01 9.82 -46.95
CA ALA A 5 -49.12 8.83 -47.52
C ALA A 5 -49.44 8.58 -49.02
N PRO A 6 -48.67 7.82 -49.77
CA PRO A 6 -48.85 6.36 -49.80
C PRO A 6 -47.58 5.52 -50.11
N THR A 7 -47.41 4.37 -49.57
CA THR A 7 -47.50 2.99 -50.05
C THR A 7 -47.06 2.63 -51.46
N SER A 8 -46.19 1.62 -51.61
CA SER A 8 -46.50 0.38 -52.34
C SER A 8 -45.40 -0.69 -52.17
N PRO A 9 -45.74 -1.97 -52.23
CA PRO A 9 -44.90 -3.10 -51.86
C PRO A 9 -44.26 -3.82 -53.07
N CYS A 10 -43.19 -4.52 -52.82
CA CYS A 10 -42.73 -5.60 -53.70
C CYS A 10 -42.53 -6.89 -52.90
N ILE A 11 -43.35 -7.86 -53.22
CA ILE A 11 -43.31 -9.25 -52.76
C ILE A 11 -42.26 -10.01 -53.54
N SER A 12 -41.36 -10.75 -52.84
CA SER A 12 -40.83 -12.01 -53.40
C SER A 12 -40.38 -12.94 -52.28
N ASN A 13 -40.87 -14.18 -52.40
CA ASN A 13 -40.76 -15.32 -51.50
C ASN A 13 -39.36 -15.73 -51.08
N GLY A 14 -39.25 -16.20 -49.84
CA GLY A 14 -38.27 -17.21 -49.49
C GLY A 14 -37.75 -17.15 -48.06
N ALA A 15 -38.27 -18.07 -47.23
CA ALA A 15 -37.69 -18.61 -46.01
C ALA A 15 -37.22 -17.63 -44.94
N GLU A 16 -38.05 -17.37 -43.93
CA GLU A 16 -37.68 -16.77 -42.64
C GLU A 16 -36.86 -17.79 -41.88
N ILE A 17 -35.55 -17.50 -41.77
CA ILE A 17 -34.69 -18.04 -40.72
C ILE A 17 -34.71 -16.99 -39.60
N PHE A 18 -35.42 -17.25 -38.54
CA PHE A 18 -35.31 -16.48 -37.29
C PHE A 18 -33.94 -16.73 -36.70
N VAL A 19 -32.98 -15.86 -37.02
CA VAL A 19 -31.78 -15.68 -36.22
C VAL A 19 -32.15 -14.73 -35.09
N GLN A 20 -32.31 -15.29 -33.90
CA GLN A 20 -32.42 -14.53 -32.67
C GLN A 20 -31.09 -13.77 -32.46
N GLU A 21 -31.04 -12.53 -32.90
CA GLU A 21 -29.92 -11.61 -32.58
C GLU A 21 -29.89 -11.46 -31.07
N GLY A 22 -28.88 -12.10 -30.46
CA GLY A 22 -28.49 -11.84 -29.08
C GLY A 22 -28.25 -10.35 -28.92
N ALA A 23 -28.94 -9.75 -27.96
CA ALA A 23 -28.73 -8.35 -27.58
C ALA A 23 -27.24 -8.10 -27.33
N VAL A 24 -26.58 -7.50 -28.29
CA VAL A 24 -25.31 -6.85 -28.07
C VAL A 24 -25.64 -5.66 -27.16
N GLU A 25 -25.37 -5.80 -25.86
CA GLU A 25 -25.38 -4.67 -24.96
C GLU A 25 -24.46 -3.62 -25.54
N ASN A 26 -25.04 -2.54 -26.01
CA ASN A 26 -24.27 -1.36 -26.44
C ASN A 26 -23.35 -0.98 -25.26
N PRO A 27 -22.06 -0.72 -25.50
CA PRO A 27 -21.18 -0.20 -24.46
C PRO A 27 -21.84 1.10 -23.94
N VAL A 28 -22.16 1.11 -22.66
CA VAL A 28 -22.69 2.30 -21.98
C VAL A 28 -21.63 3.38 -22.15
N GLU A 29 -21.92 4.38 -23.01
CA GLU A 29 -21.11 5.59 -23.08
C GLU A 29 -21.23 6.29 -21.72
N VAL A 30 -20.24 6.05 -20.87
CA VAL A 30 -20.17 6.73 -19.56
C VAL A 30 -19.71 8.17 -19.84
N ASP A 31 -20.60 9.11 -19.56
CA ASP A 31 -20.24 10.53 -19.56
C ASP A 31 -18.98 10.73 -18.69
N GLY A 32 -17.89 11.22 -19.26
CA GLY A 32 -16.60 11.37 -18.57
C GLY A 32 -16.62 12.33 -17.38
N THR A 33 -17.79 12.92 -17.08
CA THR A 33 -18.04 13.76 -15.89
C THR A 33 -18.69 12.98 -14.74
N ALA A 34 -19.18 11.75 -14.98
CA ALA A 34 -19.87 10.95 -13.98
C ALA A 34 -18.89 10.37 -12.92
N GLU A 35 -19.13 10.66 -11.65
CA GLU A 35 -18.36 10.04 -10.57
C GLU A 35 -18.69 8.54 -10.45
N PRO A 36 -17.68 7.67 -10.16
CA PRO A 36 -17.91 6.25 -9.98
C PRO A 36 -18.85 6.00 -8.79
N PRO A 37 -19.88 5.11 -8.94
CA PRO A 37 -20.87 4.86 -7.89
C PRO A 37 -20.33 4.08 -6.69
N GLY A 38 -19.14 3.49 -6.81
CA GLY A 38 -18.59 2.52 -5.87
C GLY A 38 -18.91 1.08 -6.27
N ASN A 39 -17.94 0.18 -6.05
CA ASN A 39 -18.11 -1.25 -6.34
C ASN A 39 -17.70 -2.11 -5.13
N PRO A 40 -18.65 -2.50 -4.25
CA PRO A 40 -18.33 -3.31 -3.07
C PRO A 40 -17.71 -4.66 -3.41
N ARG A 41 -18.08 -5.27 -4.55
CA ARG A 41 -17.50 -6.55 -4.98
C ARG A 41 -16.01 -6.42 -5.23
N VAL A 42 -15.59 -5.40 -6.00
CA VAL A 42 -14.17 -5.14 -6.24
C VAL A 42 -13.44 -4.83 -4.94
N LEU A 43 -14.05 -4.06 -4.03
CA LEU A 43 -13.44 -3.74 -2.73
C LEU A 43 -13.16 -5.00 -1.91
N TRP A 44 -14.17 -5.86 -1.71
CA TRP A 44 -14.03 -7.03 -0.84
C TRP A 44 -13.12 -8.10 -1.46
N ILE A 45 -13.19 -8.31 -2.77
CA ILE A 45 -12.30 -9.25 -3.46
C ILE A 45 -10.85 -8.73 -3.41
N SER A 46 -10.64 -7.43 -3.61
CA SER A 46 -9.31 -6.82 -3.48
C SER A 46 -8.79 -6.89 -2.05
N PHE A 47 -9.63 -6.69 -1.05
CA PHE A 47 -9.29 -6.87 0.37
C PHE A 47 -8.82 -8.30 0.65
N LEU A 48 -9.56 -9.32 0.20
CA LEU A 48 -9.21 -10.73 0.39
C LEU A 48 -7.91 -11.08 -0.34
N ALA A 49 -7.74 -10.62 -1.59
CA ALA A 49 -6.54 -10.84 -2.37
C ALA A 49 -5.30 -10.18 -1.72
N PHE A 50 -5.47 -8.97 -1.21
CA PHE A 50 -4.43 -8.26 -0.46
C PHE A 50 -4.10 -8.97 0.86
N THR A 51 -5.11 -9.40 1.61
CA THR A 51 -4.92 -10.17 2.85
C THR A 51 -4.13 -11.45 2.59
N LEU A 52 -4.45 -12.17 1.51
CA LEU A 52 -3.73 -13.38 1.13
C LEU A 52 -2.29 -13.08 0.68
N GLY A 53 -2.08 -12.04 -0.14
CA GLY A 53 -0.73 -11.61 -0.54
C GLY A 53 0.15 -11.28 0.66
N PHE A 54 -0.41 -10.61 1.68
CA PHE A 54 0.28 -10.30 2.93
C PHE A 54 0.43 -11.50 3.86
N ALA A 55 -0.47 -12.49 3.78
CA ALA A 55 -0.31 -13.75 4.50
C ALA A 55 0.85 -14.57 3.93
N VAL A 56 1.01 -14.59 2.60
CA VAL A 56 2.17 -15.18 1.94
C VAL A 56 3.45 -14.43 2.31
N TRP A 57 3.40 -13.10 2.30
CA TRP A 57 4.52 -12.25 2.70
C TRP A 57 4.94 -12.47 4.15
N GLY A 58 4.00 -12.65 5.10
CA GLY A 58 4.31 -12.94 6.51
C GLY A 58 4.76 -14.38 6.80
N MET A 59 4.69 -15.27 5.82
CA MET A 59 4.95 -16.71 6.00
C MET A 59 6.39 -16.98 6.42
N PHE A 60 7.38 -16.28 5.83
CA PHE A 60 8.80 -16.50 6.15
C PHE A 60 9.15 -16.09 7.58
N SER A 61 8.55 -15.02 8.08
CA SER A 61 8.74 -14.62 9.49
C SER A 61 8.27 -15.72 10.45
N ALA A 62 7.18 -16.43 10.11
CA ALA A 62 6.68 -17.54 10.88
C ALA A 62 7.58 -18.80 10.78
N LEU A 63 8.21 -19.00 9.62
CA LEU A 63 9.12 -20.14 9.39
C LEU A 63 10.48 -19.97 10.07
N ALA A 64 10.91 -18.75 10.33
CA ALA A 64 12.26 -18.44 10.82
C ALA A 64 12.71 -19.31 12.02
N PRO A 65 11.94 -19.49 13.12
CA PRO A 65 12.34 -20.34 14.24
C PRO A 65 12.50 -21.81 13.86
N PHE A 66 11.67 -22.27 12.94
CA PHE A 66 11.70 -23.68 12.48
C PHE A 66 12.90 -23.93 11.56
N LEU A 67 13.25 -22.97 10.69
CA LEU A 67 14.42 -23.07 9.81
C LEU A 67 15.73 -23.10 10.62
N ILE A 68 15.83 -22.35 11.72
CA ILE A 68 16.96 -22.45 12.65
C ILE A 68 17.07 -23.87 13.20
N LYS A 69 15.92 -24.43 13.65
CA LYS A 69 15.89 -25.74 14.27
C LYS A 69 16.18 -26.89 13.27
N TRP A 70 15.60 -26.82 12.06
CA TRP A 70 15.67 -27.93 11.10
C TRP A 70 16.92 -27.91 10.23
N TYR A 71 17.42 -26.72 9.88
CA TYR A 71 18.57 -26.53 8.98
C TYR A 71 19.81 -26.01 9.67
N SER A 72 19.74 -25.77 10.98
CA SER A 72 20.85 -25.19 11.76
C SER A 72 21.36 -23.87 11.18
N PHE A 73 20.44 -23.05 10.62
CA PHE A 73 20.81 -21.73 10.10
C PHE A 73 21.28 -20.82 11.23
N SER A 74 22.32 -20.03 10.96
CA SER A 74 22.75 -19.02 11.90
C SER A 74 21.71 -17.90 12.04
N ALA A 75 21.76 -17.18 13.16
CA ALA A 75 20.90 -16.02 13.38
C ALA A 75 21.04 -14.97 12.25
N THR A 76 22.25 -14.75 11.77
CA THR A 76 22.53 -13.85 10.64
C THR A 76 21.84 -14.32 9.36
N GLN A 77 21.90 -15.61 9.04
CA GLN A 77 21.23 -16.17 7.86
C GLN A 77 19.73 -15.97 7.92
N VAL A 78 19.11 -16.17 9.07
CA VAL A 78 17.66 -15.97 9.26
C VAL A 78 17.28 -14.50 9.19
N LEU A 79 18.08 -13.61 9.75
CA LEU A 79 17.87 -12.18 9.63
C LEU A 79 17.94 -11.70 8.18
N VAL A 80 18.87 -12.22 7.38
CA VAL A 80 18.95 -11.90 5.93
C VAL A 80 17.71 -12.42 5.20
N LEU A 81 17.25 -13.64 5.49
CA LEU A 81 16.00 -14.17 4.91
C LEU A 81 14.79 -13.27 5.24
N ALA A 82 14.69 -12.82 6.47
CA ALA A 82 13.61 -11.93 6.89
C ALA A 82 13.70 -10.51 6.28
N ALA A 83 14.91 -10.06 5.95
CA ALA A 83 15.14 -8.72 5.38
C ALA A 83 14.95 -8.65 3.86
N VAL A 84 15.21 -9.75 3.15
CA VAL A 84 15.16 -9.80 1.68
C VAL A 84 13.73 -9.61 1.15
N GLU A 85 12.76 -10.17 1.82
CA GLU A 85 11.35 -10.14 1.46
C GLU A 85 10.78 -8.71 1.41
N PRO A 86 10.86 -7.89 2.47
CA PRO A 86 10.40 -6.50 2.42
C PRO A 86 11.23 -5.62 1.49
N LEU A 87 12.51 -5.90 1.31
CA LEU A 87 13.37 -5.18 0.39
C LEU A 87 12.91 -5.40 -1.07
N PHE A 88 12.64 -6.64 -1.43
CA PHE A 88 12.15 -6.97 -2.77
C PHE A 88 10.73 -6.43 -2.98
N ALA A 89 9.84 -6.52 -1.97
CA ALA A 89 8.52 -5.89 -1.99
C ALA A 89 8.61 -4.39 -2.29
N ALA A 90 9.54 -3.67 -1.65
CA ALA A 90 9.76 -2.25 -1.91
C ALA A 90 10.22 -2.00 -3.35
N ALA A 91 11.18 -2.78 -3.83
CA ALA A 91 11.73 -2.65 -5.19
C ALA A 91 10.66 -2.88 -6.28
N VAL A 92 9.82 -3.93 -6.13
CA VAL A 92 8.79 -4.25 -7.13
C VAL A 92 7.52 -3.39 -7.00
N SER A 93 7.32 -2.70 -5.88
CA SER A 93 6.16 -1.83 -5.68
C SER A 93 6.07 -0.70 -6.70
N ILE A 94 7.21 -0.10 -7.06
CA ILE A 94 7.26 0.98 -8.05
C ILE A 94 6.87 0.48 -9.45
N PRO A 95 7.53 -0.54 -10.03
CA PRO A 95 7.14 -1.04 -11.36
C PRO A 95 5.72 -1.61 -11.39
N LEU A 96 5.26 -2.32 -10.36
CA LEU A 96 3.89 -2.83 -10.31
C LEU A 96 2.85 -1.69 -10.21
N GLY A 97 3.16 -0.60 -9.52
CA GLY A 97 2.33 0.60 -9.52
C GLY A 97 2.19 1.21 -10.92
N ILE A 98 3.29 1.37 -11.64
CA ILE A 98 3.32 1.87 -13.02
C ILE A 98 2.53 0.94 -13.95
N LEU A 99 2.75 -0.37 -13.82
CA LEU A 99 2.03 -1.37 -14.62
C LEU A 99 0.52 -1.34 -14.34
N THR A 100 0.12 -1.10 -13.10
CA THR A 100 -1.29 -0.99 -12.71
C THR A 100 -1.95 0.24 -13.33
N ASP A 101 -1.25 1.36 -13.38
CA ASP A 101 -1.77 2.55 -14.06
C ASP A 101 -1.91 2.34 -15.56
N LYS A 102 -1.03 1.54 -16.17
CA LYS A 102 -1.01 1.28 -17.63
C LYS A 102 -1.98 0.17 -18.06
N PHE A 103 -2.02 -0.95 -17.36
CA PHE A 103 -2.71 -2.17 -17.78
C PHE A 103 -3.99 -2.49 -16.99
N GLY A 104 -4.32 -1.66 -15.99
CA GLY A 104 -5.46 -1.86 -15.12
C GLY A 104 -5.18 -2.78 -13.93
N GLY A 105 -5.99 -2.60 -12.87
CA GLY A 105 -5.81 -3.29 -11.61
C GLY A 105 -6.17 -4.77 -11.68
N ARG A 106 -7.23 -5.13 -12.45
CA ARG A 106 -7.64 -6.52 -12.64
C ARG A 106 -6.51 -7.38 -13.18
N THR A 107 -5.92 -6.95 -14.29
CA THR A 107 -4.86 -7.71 -14.97
C THR A 107 -3.62 -7.82 -14.08
N VAL A 108 -3.15 -6.69 -13.53
CA VAL A 108 -1.89 -6.67 -12.78
C VAL A 108 -2.01 -7.42 -11.46
N PHE A 109 -3.16 -7.32 -10.75
CA PHE A 109 -3.34 -8.07 -9.50
C PHE A 109 -3.43 -9.59 -9.75
N THR A 110 -4.13 -10.00 -10.81
CA THR A 110 -4.18 -11.42 -11.20
C THR A 110 -2.79 -11.96 -11.51
N LEU A 111 -1.98 -11.22 -12.30
CA LEU A 111 -0.61 -11.61 -12.63
C LEU A 111 0.29 -11.65 -11.38
N LEU A 112 0.10 -10.71 -10.44
CA LEU A 112 0.80 -10.72 -9.16
C LEU A 112 0.49 -11.99 -8.37
N LEU A 113 -0.78 -12.38 -8.24
CA LEU A 113 -1.17 -13.61 -7.53
C LEU A 113 -0.62 -14.86 -8.24
N LEU A 114 -0.67 -14.91 -9.57
CA LEU A 114 -0.08 -16.00 -10.34
C LEU A 114 1.45 -16.06 -10.19
N SER A 115 2.13 -14.90 -10.11
CA SER A 115 3.57 -14.85 -9.90
C SER A 115 3.98 -15.39 -8.51
N LEU A 116 3.11 -15.28 -7.50
CA LEU A 116 3.31 -15.90 -6.18
C LEU A 116 3.07 -17.41 -6.21
N THR A 117 2.16 -17.88 -7.05
CA THR A 117 1.80 -19.29 -7.13
C THR A 117 3.00 -20.16 -7.51
N VAL A 118 3.81 -19.72 -8.47
CA VAL A 118 4.98 -20.49 -8.96
C VAL A 118 6.00 -20.72 -7.84
N PRO A 119 6.57 -19.71 -7.16
CA PRO A 119 7.53 -19.93 -6.08
C PRO A 119 6.93 -20.71 -4.91
N LEU A 120 5.62 -20.57 -4.62
CA LEU A 120 4.97 -21.36 -3.60
C LEU A 120 5.00 -22.85 -3.92
N PHE A 121 4.71 -23.27 -5.15
CA PHE A 121 4.85 -24.68 -5.52
C PHE A 121 6.31 -25.14 -5.55
N CYS A 122 7.24 -24.26 -5.98
CA CYS A 122 8.69 -24.56 -5.92
C CYS A 122 9.20 -24.71 -4.48
N GLY A 123 8.54 -24.07 -3.50
CA GLY A 123 8.88 -24.15 -2.09
C GLY A 123 8.83 -25.57 -1.52
N LEU A 124 8.03 -26.46 -2.11
CA LEU A 124 7.99 -27.88 -1.77
C LEU A 124 9.37 -28.55 -1.93
N PHE A 125 10.17 -28.10 -2.87
CA PHE A 125 11.47 -28.64 -3.21
C PHE A 125 12.64 -27.84 -2.63
N ALA A 126 12.36 -26.78 -1.87
CA ALA A 126 13.39 -25.89 -1.32
C ALA A 126 14.30 -26.66 -0.33
N GLN A 127 15.60 -26.63 -0.56
CA GLN A 127 16.60 -27.25 0.30
C GLN A 127 17.80 -26.33 0.49
N GLY A 128 18.16 -26.09 1.76
CA GLY A 128 19.30 -25.27 2.10
C GLY A 128 19.06 -23.77 1.95
N TYR A 129 20.03 -22.99 2.42
CA TYR A 129 19.93 -21.55 2.60
C TYR A 129 19.60 -20.76 1.32
N TYR A 130 20.30 -21.04 0.23
CA TYR A 130 20.14 -20.27 -1.01
C TYR A 130 18.78 -20.48 -1.67
N SER A 131 18.21 -21.70 -1.59
CA SER A 131 16.86 -21.92 -2.12
C SER A 131 15.80 -21.17 -1.34
N PHE A 132 15.91 -21.08 0.00
CA PHE A 132 15.03 -20.26 0.82
C PHE A 132 15.25 -18.76 0.57
N LEU A 133 16.49 -18.33 0.30
CA LEU A 133 16.78 -16.94 -0.03
C LEU A 133 16.10 -16.52 -1.34
N VAL A 134 16.20 -17.34 -2.39
CA VAL A 134 15.51 -17.10 -3.67
C VAL A 134 14.00 -17.13 -3.48
N LEU A 135 13.51 -18.13 -2.76
CA LEU A 135 12.08 -18.29 -2.48
C LEU A 135 11.52 -17.07 -1.74
N GLY A 136 12.15 -16.65 -0.63
CA GLY A 136 11.76 -15.46 0.13
C GLY A 136 11.78 -14.18 -0.72
N THR A 137 12.82 -14.02 -1.55
CA THR A 137 12.89 -12.90 -2.49
C THR A 137 11.67 -12.88 -3.41
N LEU A 138 11.34 -14.00 -4.05
CA LEU A 138 10.20 -14.07 -4.97
C LEU A 138 8.85 -13.88 -4.27
N LEU A 139 8.69 -14.42 -3.07
CA LEU A 139 7.47 -14.24 -2.26
C LEU A 139 7.31 -12.79 -1.75
N GLY A 140 8.38 -12.02 -1.71
CA GLY A 140 8.35 -10.58 -1.43
C GLY A 140 7.43 -9.79 -2.35
N VAL A 141 7.13 -10.29 -3.57
CA VAL A 141 6.12 -9.69 -4.47
C VAL A 141 4.76 -9.55 -3.79
N GLY A 142 4.41 -10.45 -2.86
CA GLY A 142 3.17 -10.38 -2.08
C GLY A 142 3.00 -9.06 -1.34
N GLY A 143 4.10 -8.47 -0.86
CA GLY A 143 4.10 -7.16 -0.20
C GLY A 143 3.72 -5.98 -1.11
N ALA A 144 3.79 -6.13 -2.44
CA ALA A 144 3.37 -5.11 -3.40
C ALA A 144 1.88 -5.17 -3.76
N SER A 145 1.13 -6.19 -3.29
CA SER A 145 -0.31 -6.33 -3.52
C SER A 145 -1.12 -5.11 -3.03
N PHE A 146 -0.63 -4.42 -1.99
CA PHE A 146 -1.18 -3.15 -1.53
C PHE A 146 -1.24 -2.09 -2.64
N VAL A 147 -0.16 -1.94 -3.40
CA VAL A 147 -0.05 -0.88 -4.42
C VAL A 147 -1.04 -1.10 -5.54
N VAL A 148 -1.12 -2.33 -6.03
CA VAL A 148 -2.02 -2.72 -7.12
C VAL A 148 -3.48 -2.57 -6.70
N GLY A 149 -3.84 -3.09 -5.53
CA GLY A 149 -5.21 -3.01 -5.02
C GLY A 149 -5.62 -1.58 -4.66
N ASN A 150 -4.70 -0.76 -4.13
CA ASN A 150 -4.96 0.65 -3.84
C ASN A 150 -5.37 1.41 -5.12
N ALA A 151 -4.62 1.25 -6.20
CA ALA A 151 -4.94 1.88 -7.48
C ALA A 151 -6.24 1.32 -8.09
N HIS A 152 -6.48 0.01 -7.98
CA HIS A 152 -7.70 -0.62 -8.50
C HIS A 152 -8.95 -0.18 -7.74
N VAL A 153 -8.94 -0.25 -6.41
CA VAL A 153 -10.09 0.14 -5.57
C VAL A 153 -10.38 1.63 -5.72
N SER A 154 -9.35 2.50 -5.73
CA SER A 154 -9.55 3.94 -5.86
C SER A 154 -10.27 4.34 -7.14
N SER A 155 -10.09 3.59 -8.24
CA SER A 155 -10.74 3.87 -9.53
C SER A 155 -12.26 3.62 -9.54
N TRP A 156 -12.78 2.87 -8.56
CA TRP A 156 -14.19 2.52 -8.44
C TRP A 156 -14.98 3.40 -7.47
N TYR A 157 -14.31 4.27 -6.69
CA TYR A 157 -14.96 5.05 -5.64
C TYR A 157 -14.83 6.55 -5.87
N PRO A 158 -15.93 7.31 -5.62
CA PRO A 158 -15.91 8.77 -5.73
C PRO A 158 -14.98 9.36 -4.67
N LYS A 159 -14.42 10.53 -4.94
CA LYS A 159 -13.46 11.21 -4.03
C LYS A 159 -13.97 11.35 -2.60
N SER A 160 -15.28 11.52 -2.43
CA SER A 160 -15.97 11.65 -1.13
C SER A 160 -15.98 10.38 -0.28
N LYS A 161 -15.79 9.19 -0.89
CA LYS A 161 -15.83 7.88 -0.23
C LYS A 161 -14.52 7.08 -0.40
N GLN A 162 -13.54 7.64 -1.09
CA GLN A 162 -12.27 6.95 -1.36
C GLN A 162 -11.50 6.63 -0.09
N GLY A 163 -11.48 7.54 0.89
CA GLY A 163 -10.80 7.32 2.16
C GLY A 163 -11.34 6.11 2.90
N THR A 164 -12.66 6.01 3.01
CA THR A 164 -13.35 4.87 3.63
C THR A 164 -13.04 3.57 2.89
N ALA A 165 -13.18 3.55 1.56
CA ALA A 165 -12.93 2.37 0.74
C ALA A 165 -11.49 1.90 0.83
N LEU A 166 -10.52 2.81 0.70
CA LEU A 166 -9.09 2.51 0.80
C LEU A 166 -8.68 2.13 2.23
N GLY A 167 -9.34 2.70 3.25
CA GLY A 167 -9.16 2.31 4.64
C GLY A 167 -9.61 0.86 4.91
N ILE A 168 -10.79 0.47 4.40
CA ILE A 168 -11.29 -0.91 4.46
C ILE A 168 -10.36 -1.86 3.71
N PHE A 169 -9.98 -1.51 2.48
CA PHE A 169 -9.00 -2.29 1.71
C PHE A 169 -7.70 -2.47 2.50
N ALA A 170 -7.19 -1.41 3.11
CA ALA A 170 -5.93 -1.43 3.85
C ALA A 170 -5.98 -2.22 5.17
N LEU A 171 -7.18 -2.58 5.68
CA LEU A 171 -7.34 -3.54 6.78
C LEU A 171 -6.70 -4.89 6.43
N GLY A 172 -6.57 -5.22 5.13
CA GLY A 172 -5.88 -6.42 4.65
C GLY A 172 -4.42 -6.59 5.10
N ASN A 173 -3.79 -5.55 5.68
CA ASN A 173 -2.50 -5.70 6.37
C ASN A 173 -2.55 -6.76 7.50
N ILE A 174 -3.73 -7.07 8.05
CA ILE A 174 -3.91 -8.16 9.02
C ILE A 174 -3.45 -9.51 8.44
N GLY A 175 -3.33 -9.61 7.12
CA GLY A 175 -2.82 -10.79 6.42
C GLY A 175 -1.49 -11.28 6.97
N ILE A 176 -0.58 -10.37 7.38
CA ILE A 176 0.70 -10.76 8.02
C ILE A 176 0.43 -11.61 9.27
N ALA A 177 -0.43 -11.13 10.17
CA ALA A 177 -0.76 -11.86 11.39
C ALA A 177 -1.50 -13.17 11.08
N VAL A 178 -2.44 -13.14 10.13
CA VAL A 178 -3.17 -14.33 9.67
C VAL A 178 -2.21 -15.38 9.11
N GLY A 179 -1.27 -14.98 8.24
CA GLY A 179 -0.26 -15.86 7.66
C GLY A 179 0.65 -16.47 8.72
N THR A 180 1.16 -15.64 9.63
CA THR A 180 2.01 -16.09 10.74
C THR A 180 1.31 -17.13 11.62
N VAL A 181 0.07 -16.85 12.02
CA VAL A 181 -0.74 -17.76 12.84
C VAL A 181 -1.07 -19.04 12.06
N ALA A 182 -1.50 -18.92 10.81
CA ALA A 182 -1.86 -20.06 9.97
C ALA A 182 -0.66 -21.02 9.76
N VAL A 183 0.50 -20.49 9.41
CA VAL A 183 1.73 -21.28 9.23
C VAL A 183 2.12 -21.97 10.52
N THR A 184 2.14 -21.25 11.64
CA THR A 184 2.50 -21.82 12.94
C THR A 184 1.53 -22.94 13.35
N LEU A 185 0.22 -22.73 13.20
CA LEU A 185 -0.79 -23.75 13.50
C LEU A 185 -0.69 -24.97 12.57
N LEU A 186 -0.51 -24.74 11.28
CA LEU A 186 -0.33 -25.82 10.32
C LEU A 186 0.88 -26.70 10.69
N ILE A 187 2.02 -26.10 10.96
CA ILE A 187 3.23 -26.83 11.34
C ILE A 187 3.01 -27.55 12.67
N THR A 188 2.55 -26.88 13.71
CA THR A 188 2.53 -27.42 15.07
C THR A 188 1.38 -28.39 15.34
N ARG A 189 0.24 -28.23 14.68
CA ARG A 189 -0.99 -28.97 14.98
C ARG A 189 -1.41 -29.96 13.91
N VAL A 190 -1.06 -29.72 12.64
CA VAL A 190 -1.53 -30.51 11.50
C VAL A 190 -0.42 -31.33 10.88
N LEU A 191 0.69 -30.69 10.50
CA LEU A 191 1.74 -31.29 9.67
C LEU A 191 2.82 -32.02 10.49
N ASN A 192 3.00 -31.70 11.77
CA ASN A 192 3.95 -32.36 12.67
C ASN A 192 3.37 -33.62 13.39
N ARG A 193 2.21 -34.10 12.96
CA ARG A 193 1.61 -35.32 13.55
C ARG A 193 2.24 -36.62 13.08
N THR A 194 2.96 -36.56 11.98
CA THR A 194 3.79 -37.67 11.48
C THR A 194 5.23 -37.36 11.84
N ASP A 195 5.97 -38.33 12.32
CA ASP A 195 7.42 -38.21 12.61
C ASP A 195 8.26 -37.86 11.37
N ASP A 196 7.60 -37.69 10.24
CA ASP A 196 8.16 -37.31 8.97
C ASP A 196 8.37 -35.79 8.96
N TRP A 197 9.59 -35.35 9.21
CA TRP A 197 10.01 -33.94 9.31
C TRP A 197 9.71 -33.13 8.05
N ASP A 198 9.47 -33.75 6.90
CA ASP A 198 9.19 -33.10 5.63
C ASP A 198 7.71 -32.64 5.46
N GLY A 199 6.80 -33.08 6.31
CA GLY A 199 5.38 -32.73 6.23
C GLY A 199 5.11 -31.21 6.31
N TRP A 200 5.96 -30.45 6.99
CA TRP A 200 5.85 -28.99 7.09
C TRP A 200 5.92 -28.28 5.73
N ARG A 201 6.58 -28.87 4.72
CA ARG A 201 6.69 -28.30 3.37
C ARG A 201 5.34 -28.15 2.67
N LEU A 202 4.33 -28.91 3.10
CA LEU A 202 2.97 -28.81 2.55
C LEU A 202 2.33 -27.43 2.77
N ILE A 203 2.87 -26.58 3.65
CA ILE A 203 2.42 -25.20 3.78
C ILE A 203 2.55 -24.44 2.45
N PHE A 204 3.61 -24.67 1.68
CA PHE A 204 3.86 -24.00 0.43
C PHE A 204 2.77 -24.30 -0.61
N PRO A 205 2.48 -25.56 -0.98
CA PRO A 205 1.39 -25.84 -1.93
C PRO A 205 0.01 -25.46 -1.39
N ILE A 206 -0.24 -25.50 -0.06
CA ILE A 206 -1.49 -25.02 0.52
C ILE A 206 -1.70 -23.53 0.20
N PHE A 207 -0.70 -22.70 0.46
CA PHE A 207 -0.77 -21.27 0.09
C PHE A 207 -0.73 -21.09 -1.44
N GLY A 208 -0.03 -21.94 -2.19
CA GLY A 208 -0.01 -21.95 -3.64
C GLY A 208 -1.39 -22.19 -4.26
N ILE A 209 -2.13 -23.17 -3.74
CA ILE A 209 -3.51 -23.42 -4.16
C ILE A 209 -4.40 -22.23 -3.79
N ALA A 210 -4.27 -21.68 -2.59
CA ALA A 210 -5.06 -20.52 -2.17
C ALA A 210 -4.81 -19.30 -3.06
N THR A 211 -3.54 -19.00 -3.42
CA THR A 211 -3.21 -17.90 -4.33
C THR A 211 -3.71 -18.14 -5.76
N LEU A 212 -3.63 -19.37 -6.25
CA LEU A 212 -4.16 -19.75 -7.56
C LEU A 212 -5.69 -19.60 -7.62
N LEU A 213 -6.39 -20.10 -6.62
CA LEU A 213 -7.86 -19.94 -6.52
C LEU A 213 -8.23 -18.46 -6.41
N MET A 214 -7.48 -17.69 -5.62
CA MET A 214 -7.73 -16.26 -5.50
C MET A 214 -7.45 -15.50 -6.80
N ALA A 215 -6.44 -15.91 -7.57
CA ALA A 215 -6.17 -15.35 -8.90
C ALA A 215 -7.35 -15.60 -9.86
N MET A 216 -7.92 -16.81 -9.85
CA MET A 216 -9.13 -17.11 -10.63
C MET A 216 -10.33 -16.28 -10.17
N VAL A 217 -10.58 -16.22 -8.85
CA VAL A 217 -11.66 -15.37 -8.30
C VAL A 217 -11.46 -13.91 -8.71
N TYR A 218 -10.24 -13.41 -8.61
CA TYR A 218 -9.94 -12.02 -8.98
C TYR A 218 -10.19 -11.76 -10.47
N TRP A 219 -9.76 -12.66 -11.34
CA TRP A 219 -9.95 -12.55 -12.80
C TRP A 219 -11.42 -12.59 -13.21
N PHE A 220 -12.20 -13.53 -12.68
CA PHE A 220 -13.59 -13.72 -13.13
C PHE A 220 -14.59 -12.78 -12.45
N PHE A 221 -14.32 -12.32 -11.24
CA PHE A 221 -15.28 -11.57 -10.45
C PHE A 221 -14.94 -10.09 -10.25
N THR A 222 -13.80 -9.61 -10.77
CA THR A 222 -13.49 -8.18 -10.79
C THR A 222 -13.42 -7.65 -12.22
N SER A 223 -13.51 -6.34 -12.38
CA SER A 223 -13.36 -5.63 -13.64
C SER A 223 -12.62 -4.32 -13.42
N ASP A 224 -11.96 -3.83 -14.43
CA ASP A 224 -11.39 -2.49 -14.37
C ASP A 224 -12.49 -1.43 -14.48
N SER A 225 -12.29 -0.29 -13.85
CA SER A 225 -13.27 0.78 -13.79
C SER A 225 -13.40 1.47 -15.15
N PRO A 226 -14.61 1.61 -15.70
CA PRO A 226 -14.81 2.36 -16.94
C PRO A 226 -14.64 3.87 -16.75
N TYR A 227 -14.61 4.35 -15.50
CA TYR A 227 -14.43 5.76 -15.14
C TYR A 227 -12.97 6.19 -15.12
N LYS A 228 -12.02 5.27 -15.13
CA LYS A 228 -10.60 5.57 -15.29
C LYS A 228 -10.23 5.44 -16.76
N GLU A 229 -9.99 6.57 -17.41
CA GLU A 229 -9.44 6.54 -18.76
C GLU A 229 -8.02 5.95 -18.75
N HIS A 230 -7.92 4.71 -19.19
CA HIS A 230 -6.63 4.06 -19.47
C HIS A 230 -6.17 4.47 -20.88
N LYS A 231 -6.24 5.77 -21.20
CA LYS A 231 -5.84 6.26 -22.53
C LYS A 231 -4.34 6.23 -22.64
N GLY A 232 -3.80 5.09 -23.12
CA GLY A 232 -2.53 5.02 -23.85
C GLY A 232 -1.33 5.78 -23.29
N GLU A 233 -1.37 6.22 -22.01
CA GLU A 233 -0.26 6.92 -21.38
C GLU A 233 1.00 6.06 -21.49
N SER A 234 2.05 6.64 -22.02
CA SER A 234 3.33 5.96 -22.10
C SER A 234 3.92 5.80 -20.69
N VAL A 235 4.70 4.75 -20.47
CA VAL A 235 5.43 4.57 -19.19
C VAL A 235 6.24 5.82 -18.85
N ARG A 236 6.74 6.54 -19.85
CA ARG A 236 7.50 7.78 -19.68
C ARG A 236 6.63 8.90 -19.07
N GLU A 237 5.38 9.02 -19.48
CA GLU A 237 4.42 10.01 -18.92
C GLU A 237 4.04 9.66 -17.50
N ILE A 238 3.78 8.37 -17.21
CA ILE A 238 3.48 7.91 -15.84
C ILE A 238 4.66 8.19 -14.91
N VAL A 239 5.88 7.89 -15.33
CA VAL A 239 7.11 8.12 -14.54
C VAL A 239 7.43 9.60 -14.39
N ALA A 240 6.97 10.46 -15.32
CA ALA A 240 7.17 11.91 -15.24
C ALA A 240 6.56 12.51 -13.97
N VAL A 241 5.57 11.85 -13.33
CA VAL A 241 5.00 12.27 -12.04
C VAL A 241 6.06 12.45 -10.96
N TYR A 242 7.12 11.65 -10.97
CA TYR A 242 8.21 11.77 -9.98
C TYR A 242 9.06 13.05 -10.13
N ARG A 243 8.93 13.72 -11.28
CA ARG A 243 9.58 15.00 -11.57
C ARG A 243 8.57 16.16 -11.64
N SER A 244 7.27 15.90 -11.49
CA SER A 244 6.21 16.90 -11.66
C SER A 244 6.15 17.96 -10.54
N GLY A 245 6.89 17.77 -9.45
CA GLY A 245 6.95 18.75 -8.38
C GLY A 245 7.19 18.15 -7.00
N VAL A 246 7.17 19.01 -5.99
CA VAL A 246 7.46 18.64 -4.61
C VAL A 246 6.33 17.81 -3.97
N LEU A 247 5.10 17.91 -4.49
CA LEU A 247 3.92 17.31 -3.87
C LEU A 247 4.00 15.78 -3.78
N VAL A 248 4.53 15.11 -4.83
CA VAL A 248 4.70 13.65 -4.81
C VAL A 248 5.63 13.21 -3.68
N TRP A 249 6.70 13.99 -3.44
CA TRP A 249 7.66 13.70 -2.38
C TRP A 249 7.11 14.01 -0.99
N LEU A 250 6.26 15.04 -0.86
CA LEU A 250 5.57 15.34 0.41
C LEU A 250 4.59 14.23 0.78
N VAL A 251 3.75 13.76 -0.15
CA VAL A 251 2.85 12.63 0.09
C VAL A 251 3.64 11.36 0.42
N THR A 252 4.73 11.12 -0.30
CA THR A 252 5.65 10.00 -0.03
C THR A 252 6.25 10.08 1.36
N TYR A 253 6.69 11.26 1.79
CA TYR A 253 7.22 11.50 3.13
C TYR A 253 6.15 11.30 4.22
N LEU A 254 4.94 11.80 4.03
CA LEU A 254 3.85 11.57 4.97
C LEU A 254 3.50 10.08 5.10
N TYR A 255 3.59 9.33 4.01
CA TYR A 255 3.40 7.87 4.06
C TYR A 255 4.61 7.16 4.73
N TRP A 256 5.83 7.64 4.49
CA TRP A 256 7.02 7.21 5.19
C TRP A 256 6.89 7.41 6.71
N ALA A 257 6.42 8.58 7.16
CA ALA A 257 6.22 8.88 8.58
C ALA A 257 5.06 8.08 9.21
N SER A 258 3.97 7.83 8.47
CA SER A 258 2.81 7.10 9.00
C SER A 258 2.95 5.58 8.86
N PHE A 259 2.99 5.02 7.65
CA PHE A 259 3.14 3.58 7.45
C PHE A 259 4.51 3.07 7.91
N GLY A 260 5.54 3.90 7.76
CA GLY A 260 6.89 3.60 8.22
C GLY A 260 6.98 3.34 9.73
N THR A 261 6.10 3.93 10.53
CA THR A 261 5.99 3.61 11.96
C THR A 261 5.68 2.14 12.20
N LEU A 262 4.77 1.54 11.40
CA LEU A 262 4.50 0.11 11.51
C LEU A 262 5.74 -0.73 11.21
N THR A 263 6.43 -0.44 10.10
CA THR A 263 7.60 -1.21 9.69
C THR A 263 8.76 -1.04 10.65
N PHE A 264 8.98 0.15 11.15
CA PHE A 264 9.96 0.45 12.20
C PHE A 264 9.66 -0.31 13.50
N PHE A 265 8.43 -0.21 13.99
CA PHE A 265 8.06 -0.85 15.25
C PHE A 265 8.04 -2.37 15.15
N ALA A 266 7.57 -2.92 14.03
CA ALA A 266 7.59 -4.36 13.80
C ALA A 266 9.03 -4.93 13.82
N SER A 267 10.00 -4.15 13.35
CA SER A 267 11.41 -4.56 13.30
C SER A 267 12.15 -4.30 14.62
N ALA A 268 11.93 -3.15 15.25
CA ALA A 268 12.77 -2.66 16.35
C ALA A 268 12.19 -2.94 17.76
N VAL A 269 10.86 -2.90 17.92
CA VAL A 269 10.23 -2.97 19.26
C VAL A 269 10.53 -4.26 20.00
N PRO A 270 10.49 -5.46 19.41
CA PRO A 270 10.83 -6.68 20.15
C PRO A 270 12.22 -6.61 20.77
N THR A 271 13.22 -6.24 19.98
CA THR A 271 14.62 -6.12 20.44
C THR A 271 14.78 -5.01 21.47
N TYR A 272 14.14 -3.85 21.26
CA TYR A 272 14.16 -2.74 22.20
C TYR A 272 13.57 -3.12 23.57
N LEU A 273 12.43 -3.81 23.60
CA LEU A 273 11.80 -4.23 24.85
C LEU A 273 12.65 -5.27 25.59
N LEU A 274 13.31 -6.17 24.86
CA LEU A 274 14.24 -7.15 25.44
C LEU A 274 15.45 -6.46 26.07
N ASP A 275 16.11 -5.59 25.32
CA ASP A 275 17.38 -5.00 25.73
C ASP A 275 17.20 -3.92 26.81
N GLN A 276 16.24 -3.01 26.65
CA GLN A 276 16.06 -1.88 27.54
C GLN A 276 15.24 -2.22 28.79
N TRP A 277 14.23 -3.07 28.64
CA TRP A 277 13.25 -3.33 29.69
C TRP A 277 13.31 -4.76 30.21
N HIS A 278 14.23 -5.59 29.72
CA HIS A 278 14.36 -7.00 30.07
C HIS A 278 13.05 -7.77 29.98
N ALA A 279 12.21 -7.39 29.00
CA ALA A 279 10.93 -8.04 28.77
C ALA A 279 11.15 -9.50 28.36
N ASP A 280 10.16 -10.36 28.68
CA ASP A 280 10.20 -11.76 28.26
C ASP A 280 10.19 -11.88 26.72
N ALA A 281 11.14 -12.63 26.17
CA ALA A 281 11.32 -12.77 24.71
C ALA A 281 10.09 -13.36 24.03
N ALA A 282 9.42 -14.33 24.65
CA ALA A 282 8.22 -14.92 24.10
C ALA A 282 7.06 -13.91 24.06
N ARG A 283 6.89 -13.10 25.13
CA ARG A 283 5.88 -12.04 25.14
C ARG A 283 6.19 -10.95 24.13
N ALA A 284 7.45 -10.53 23.99
CA ALA A 284 7.84 -9.50 23.03
C ALA A 284 7.52 -9.91 21.58
N SER A 285 7.82 -11.15 21.22
CA SER A 285 7.66 -11.64 19.85
C SER A 285 6.24 -12.17 19.55
N MET A 286 5.60 -12.84 20.52
CA MET A 286 4.30 -13.51 20.30
C MET A 286 3.08 -12.65 20.67
N VAL A 287 3.26 -11.62 21.50
CA VAL A 287 2.15 -10.78 21.97
C VAL A 287 2.33 -9.35 21.52
N TYR A 288 3.45 -8.70 21.89
CA TYR A 288 3.58 -7.27 21.68
C TYR A 288 3.69 -6.87 20.23
N ALA A 289 4.52 -7.57 19.43
CA ALA A 289 4.68 -7.26 18.02
C ALA A 289 3.42 -7.58 17.16
N PRO A 290 2.76 -8.75 17.28
CA PRO A 290 1.52 -9.01 16.56
C PRO A 290 0.38 -8.05 16.94
N LEU A 291 0.23 -7.72 18.23
CA LEU A 291 -0.79 -6.77 18.69
C LEU A 291 -0.59 -5.38 18.06
N LEU A 292 0.65 -4.96 17.89
CA LEU A 292 0.98 -3.70 17.21
C LEU A 292 0.47 -3.69 15.75
N VAL A 293 0.70 -4.77 15.01
CA VAL A 293 0.20 -4.92 13.62
C VAL A 293 -1.33 -4.85 13.59
N VAL A 294 -1.99 -5.51 14.54
CA VAL A 294 -3.46 -5.46 14.68
C VAL A 294 -3.94 -4.04 14.97
N CYS A 295 -3.30 -3.33 15.91
CA CYS A 295 -3.64 -1.93 16.23
C CYS A 295 -3.57 -1.02 15.01
N VAL A 296 -2.50 -1.13 14.22
CA VAL A 296 -2.37 -0.36 12.96
C VAL A 296 -3.46 -0.75 11.95
N ALA A 297 -3.75 -2.04 11.81
CA ALA A 297 -4.70 -2.51 10.81
C ALA A 297 -6.14 -2.04 11.11
N ILE A 298 -6.62 -2.20 12.35
CA ILE A 298 -8.01 -1.89 12.72
C ILE A 298 -8.34 -0.40 12.68
N THR A 299 -7.33 0.49 12.83
CA THR A 299 -7.56 1.94 12.77
C THR A 299 -7.60 2.50 11.35
N ARG A 300 -7.20 1.73 10.33
CA ARG A 300 -7.21 2.19 8.93
C ARG A 300 -8.61 2.51 8.39
N PRO A 301 -9.63 1.67 8.56
CA PRO A 301 -10.99 2.02 8.13
C PRO A 301 -11.50 3.29 8.81
N LEU A 302 -11.26 3.42 10.11
CA LEU A 302 -11.64 4.60 10.88
C LEU A 302 -10.91 5.87 10.38
N GLY A 303 -9.61 5.78 10.16
CA GLY A 303 -8.80 6.87 9.64
C GLY A 303 -9.22 7.31 8.23
N GLY A 304 -9.52 6.35 7.35
CA GLY A 304 -10.04 6.63 6.01
C GLY A 304 -11.41 7.31 6.04
N TRP A 305 -12.32 6.80 6.88
CA TRP A 305 -13.66 7.38 7.05
C TRP A 305 -13.61 8.81 7.66
N LEU A 306 -12.75 9.03 8.65
CA LEU A 306 -12.55 10.37 9.21
C LEU A 306 -11.95 11.33 8.17
N ALA A 307 -11.00 10.84 7.35
CA ALA A 307 -10.45 11.63 6.26
C ALA A 307 -11.47 11.97 5.16
N ASP A 308 -12.54 11.17 5.00
CA ASP A 308 -13.65 11.52 4.09
C ASP A 308 -14.56 12.60 4.65
N ARG A 309 -14.74 12.63 5.98
CA ARG A 309 -15.63 13.60 6.64
C ARG A 309 -14.98 14.93 6.98
N PHE A 310 -13.70 14.90 7.29
CA PHE A 310 -12.93 16.07 7.66
C PHE A 310 -11.91 16.41 6.58
N ASP A 311 -11.40 17.63 6.59
CA ASP A 311 -10.26 18.00 5.76
C ASP A 311 -9.05 17.12 6.14
N ALA A 312 -8.59 16.33 5.16
CA ALA A 312 -7.58 15.29 5.40
C ALA A 312 -6.26 15.86 5.94
N LEU A 313 -5.85 17.07 5.52
CA LEU A 313 -4.61 17.68 6.00
C LEU A 313 -4.74 18.16 7.45
N THR A 314 -5.89 18.77 7.81
CA THR A 314 -6.18 19.14 9.20
C THR A 314 -6.27 17.91 10.11
N PHE A 315 -6.87 16.83 9.64
CA PHE A 315 -6.92 15.56 10.37
C PHE A 315 -5.51 14.99 10.57
N LEU A 316 -4.70 14.93 9.52
CA LEU A 316 -3.31 14.47 9.59
C LEU A 316 -2.46 15.33 10.54
N SER A 317 -2.61 16.66 10.52
CA SER A 317 -1.84 17.53 11.42
C SER A 317 -2.12 17.21 12.90
N ARG A 318 -3.39 16.94 13.25
CA ARG A 318 -3.75 16.54 14.62
C ARG A 318 -3.12 15.20 15.00
N LEU A 319 -3.17 14.20 14.09
CA LEU A 319 -2.57 12.90 14.33
C LEU A 319 -1.06 13.00 14.51
N PHE A 320 -0.35 13.67 13.60
CA PHE A 320 1.09 13.84 13.70
C PHE A 320 1.50 14.67 14.93
N GLY A 321 0.70 15.68 15.32
CA GLY A 321 0.94 16.44 16.55
C GLY A 321 0.91 15.55 17.79
N ILE A 322 -0.09 14.64 17.92
CA ILE A 322 -0.14 13.68 19.03
C ILE A 322 1.01 12.66 18.92
N MET A 323 1.34 12.20 17.70
CA MET A 323 2.47 11.29 17.48
C MET A 323 3.79 11.89 17.92
N VAL A 324 4.02 13.21 17.73
CA VAL A 324 5.19 13.92 18.25
C VAL A 324 5.26 13.80 19.78
N VAL A 325 4.15 14.07 20.47
CA VAL A 325 4.12 14.00 21.95
C VAL A 325 4.45 12.59 22.43
N LEU A 326 3.83 11.56 21.84
CA LEU A 326 4.09 10.17 22.22
C LEU A 326 5.54 9.73 21.88
N ALA A 327 6.09 10.23 20.78
CA ALA A 327 7.49 9.95 20.41
C ALA A 327 8.47 10.58 21.41
N LEU A 328 8.17 11.78 21.91
CA LEU A 328 8.97 12.42 22.96
C LEU A 328 8.85 11.67 24.29
N VAL A 329 7.65 11.15 24.63
CA VAL A 329 7.46 10.29 25.79
C VAL A 329 8.33 9.04 25.71
N MET A 330 8.40 8.38 24.53
CA MET A 330 9.32 7.25 24.30
C MET A 330 10.79 7.65 24.47
N ALA A 331 11.18 8.84 24.03
CA ALA A 331 12.54 9.32 24.18
C ALA A 331 12.94 9.52 25.67
N MET A 332 11.97 9.72 26.55
CA MET A 332 12.20 9.89 28.01
C MET A 332 12.46 8.56 28.74
N GLN A 333 12.04 7.43 28.21
CA GLN A 333 12.26 6.07 28.74
C GLN A 333 11.88 5.92 30.23
N ILE A 334 10.68 6.38 30.61
CA ILE A 334 10.25 6.51 32.01
C ILE A 334 9.96 5.14 32.66
N SER A 335 9.16 4.30 32.01
CA SER A 335 8.80 2.96 32.49
C SER A 335 8.28 2.08 31.36
N LEU A 336 8.32 0.76 31.53
CA LEU A 336 7.79 -0.20 30.55
C LEU A 336 6.31 0.07 30.24
N HIS A 337 5.48 0.39 31.23
CA HIS A 337 4.06 0.67 31.01
C HIS A 337 3.86 1.94 30.17
N THR A 338 4.63 2.98 30.45
CA THR A 338 4.60 4.24 29.68
C THR A 338 5.05 3.99 28.24
N GLU A 339 6.08 3.18 28.04
CA GLU A 339 6.57 2.79 26.70
C GLU A 339 5.51 2.01 25.93
N LEU A 340 4.91 0.98 26.54
CA LEU A 340 3.86 0.21 25.87
C LEU A 340 2.64 1.07 25.53
N PHE A 341 2.26 2.00 26.41
CA PHE A 341 1.20 2.96 26.12
C PHE A 341 1.55 3.84 24.91
N ALA A 342 2.76 4.36 24.87
CA ALA A 342 3.22 5.19 23.76
C ALA A 342 3.33 4.38 22.43
N ILE A 343 3.88 3.18 22.49
CA ILE A 343 4.02 2.27 21.33
C ILE A 343 2.64 1.97 20.72
N TYR A 344 1.66 1.54 21.52
CA TYR A 344 0.32 1.22 21.02
C TYR A 344 -0.47 2.46 20.61
N GLY A 345 -0.32 3.57 21.33
CA GLY A 345 -0.87 4.86 20.94
C GLY A 345 -0.37 5.29 19.56
N LEU A 346 0.93 5.20 19.34
CA LEU A 346 1.56 5.49 18.04
C LEU A 346 1.11 4.52 16.94
N ALA A 347 0.97 3.24 17.26
CA ALA A 347 0.46 2.24 16.32
C ALA A 347 -0.97 2.58 15.85
N LEU A 348 -1.87 2.90 16.79
CA LEU A 348 -3.24 3.29 16.47
C LEU A 348 -3.29 4.56 15.61
N LEU A 349 -2.54 5.59 15.98
CA LEU A 349 -2.49 6.87 15.25
C LEU A 349 -1.86 6.72 13.87
N SER A 350 -0.77 5.93 13.76
CA SER A 350 -0.09 5.70 12.49
C SER A 350 -0.96 4.95 11.48
N GLY A 351 -1.78 4.00 11.96
CA GLY A 351 -2.75 3.31 11.10
C GLY A 351 -3.78 4.27 10.50
N ALA A 352 -4.37 5.13 11.33
CA ALA A 352 -5.31 6.15 10.89
C ALA A 352 -4.64 7.18 9.96
N ALA A 353 -3.44 7.64 10.28
CA ALA A 353 -2.68 8.58 9.47
C ALA A 353 -2.32 7.98 8.10
N ALA A 354 -1.86 6.73 8.06
CA ALA A 354 -1.52 6.06 6.81
C ALA A 354 -2.73 5.94 5.87
N ALA A 355 -3.93 5.65 6.38
CA ALA A 355 -5.15 5.63 5.59
C ALA A 355 -5.52 7.02 5.05
N ALA A 356 -5.39 8.06 5.86
CA ALA A 356 -5.63 9.43 5.44
C ALA A 356 -4.64 9.91 4.36
N VAL A 357 -3.35 9.53 4.47
CA VAL A 357 -2.34 9.82 3.44
C VAL A 357 -2.66 9.10 2.13
N VAL A 358 -3.06 7.82 2.21
CA VAL A 358 -3.43 7.03 1.01
C VAL A 358 -4.59 7.67 0.25
N LYS A 359 -5.55 8.29 0.95
CA LYS A 359 -6.62 9.07 0.32
C LYS A 359 -6.10 10.26 -0.49
N LEU A 360 -5.01 10.92 -0.05
CA LEU A 360 -4.45 12.07 -0.79
C LEU A 360 -3.92 11.66 -2.17
N ILE A 361 -3.47 10.40 -2.34
CA ILE A 361 -2.89 9.94 -3.60
C ILE A 361 -3.88 10.07 -4.77
N PRO A 362 -5.06 9.42 -4.77
CA PRO A 362 -5.98 9.56 -5.89
C PRO A 362 -6.63 10.95 -5.99
N VAL A 363 -6.64 11.73 -4.92
CA VAL A 363 -7.15 13.11 -4.94
C VAL A 363 -6.22 14.04 -5.74
N TYR A 364 -4.90 13.92 -5.51
CA TYR A 364 -3.90 14.78 -6.14
C TYR A 364 -3.27 14.18 -7.41
N PHE A 365 -3.28 12.85 -7.54
CA PHE A 365 -2.66 12.11 -8.66
C PHE A 365 -3.65 11.10 -9.27
N PRO A 366 -4.83 11.53 -9.78
CA PRO A 366 -5.90 10.60 -10.20
C PRO A 366 -5.50 9.68 -11.37
N ARG A 367 -4.54 10.12 -12.20
CA ARG A 367 -4.05 9.33 -13.35
C ARG A 367 -2.92 8.37 -12.97
N GLN A 368 -2.07 8.73 -12.00
CA GLN A 368 -0.85 7.99 -11.62
C GLN A 368 -0.94 7.42 -10.19
N VAL A 369 -2.12 6.95 -9.78
CA VAL A 369 -2.35 6.43 -8.42
C VAL A 369 -1.42 5.26 -8.10
N GLY A 370 -1.23 4.34 -9.03
CA GLY A 370 -0.36 3.19 -8.85
C GLY A 370 1.11 3.57 -8.71
N ALA A 371 1.61 4.44 -9.58
CA ALA A 371 3.00 4.91 -9.54
C ALA A 371 3.32 5.62 -8.21
N VAL A 372 2.46 6.56 -7.78
CA VAL A 372 2.65 7.30 -6.52
C VAL A 372 2.49 6.38 -5.30
N SER A 373 1.51 5.45 -5.32
CA SER A 373 1.36 4.45 -4.26
C SER A 373 2.58 3.53 -4.18
N GLY A 374 3.18 3.17 -5.32
CA GLY A 374 4.40 2.38 -5.38
C GLY A 374 5.58 3.06 -4.71
N LEU A 375 5.81 4.34 -5.03
CA LEU A 375 6.86 5.15 -4.40
C LEU A 375 6.61 5.32 -2.89
N ALA A 376 5.38 5.66 -2.51
CA ALA A 376 4.99 5.81 -1.10
C ALA A 376 5.23 4.50 -0.32
N LYS A 377 4.82 3.35 -0.87
CA LYS A 377 5.02 2.03 -0.25
C LYS A 377 6.49 1.69 -0.08
N ALA A 378 7.31 1.95 -1.11
CA ALA A 378 8.76 1.74 -1.04
C ALA A 378 9.40 2.61 0.05
N ALA A 379 9.01 3.88 0.15
CA ALA A 379 9.48 4.78 1.19
C ALA A 379 9.07 4.30 2.59
N GLY A 380 7.81 3.87 2.77
CA GLY A 380 7.34 3.33 4.04
C GLY A 380 8.10 2.07 4.49
N ALA A 381 8.46 1.19 3.56
CA ALA A 381 9.31 0.03 3.85
C ALA A 381 10.75 0.45 4.22
N ALA A 382 11.30 1.45 3.51
CA ALA A 382 12.62 2.00 3.81
C ALA A 382 12.70 2.66 5.20
N CYS A 383 11.60 3.20 5.72
CA CYS A 383 11.53 3.74 7.08
C CYS A 383 11.85 2.67 8.13
N GLY A 384 11.31 1.47 7.99
CA GLY A 384 11.61 0.36 8.89
C GLY A 384 13.10 0.13 9.03
N PHE A 385 13.80 0.07 7.90
CA PHE A 385 15.25 -0.10 7.87
C PHE A 385 15.98 1.12 8.47
N THR A 386 15.72 2.31 7.95
CA THR A 386 16.47 3.53 8.34
C THR A 386 16.31 3.85 9.82
N MET A 387 15.08 3.72 10.36
CA MET A 387 14.84 4.02 11.78
C MET A 387 15.36 2.92 12.71
N THR A 388 15.32 1.66 12.31
CA THR A 388 15.93 0.57 13.07
C THR A 388 17.45 0.73 13.16
N VAL A 389 18.11 1.08 12.04
CA VAL A 389 19.55 1.39 12.03
C VAL A 389 19.86 2.61 12.90
N THR A 390 19.04 3.67 12.81
CA THR A 390 19.23 4.87 13.65
C THR A 390 19.14 4.53 15.14
N LEU A 391 18.20 3.65 15.51
CA LEU A 391 18.02 3.20 16.88
C LEU A 391 19.23 2.34 17.36
N ALA A 392 19.71 1.43 16.51
CA ALA A 392 20.90 0.63 16.81
C ALA A 392 22.16 1.51 16.99
N VAL A 393 22.40 2.44 16.06
CA VAL A 393 23.51 3.40 16.13
C VAL A 393 23.41 4.27 17.38
N SER A 394 22.20 4.71 17.77
CA SER A 394 21.98 5.44 19.01
C SER A 394 22.43 4.62 20.24
N LYS A 395 22.07 3.33 20.29
CA LYS A 395 22.48 2.43 21.37
C LYS A 395 23.98 2.21 21.42
N ASP A 396 24.59 1.92 20.26
CA ASP A 396 26.01 1.55 20.18
C ASP A 396 26.94 2.75 20.43
N LEU A 397 26.62 3.95 19.90
CA LEU A 397 27.47 5.13 20.00
C LEU A 397 27.17 5.99 21.23
N LEU A 398 25.90 6.06 21.67
CA LEU A 398 25.47 6.96 22.75
C LEU A 398 25.04 6.21 24.01
N GLY A 399 25.09 4.88 24.00
CA GLY A 399 24.80 4.04 25.15
C GLY A 399 23.29 3.92 25.48
N GLY A 400 22.39 4.47 24.65
CA GLY A 400 20.96 4.45 24.90
C GLY A 400 20.10 4.72 23.68
N TYR A 401 18.79 4.53 23.80
CA TYR A 401 17.82 4.66 22.70
C TYR A 401 17.21 6.07 22.57
N THR A 402 17.44 6.96 23.52
CA THR A 402 16.87 8.32 23.60
C THR A 402 17.09 9.11 22.31
N PHE A 403 18.32 9.11 21.79
CA PHE A 403 18.63 9.85 20.56
C PHE A 403 17.89 9.30 19.33
N GLY A 404 17.79 7.98 19.20
CA GLY A 404 17.05 7.36 18.10
C GLY A 404 15.56 7.72 18.10
N PHE A 405 14.92 7.70 19.27
CA PHE A 405 13.53 8.15 19.42
C PHE A 405 13.37 9.67 19.25
N ALA A 406 14.36 10.47 19.65
CA ALA A 406 14.35 11.91 19.41
C ALA A 406 14.45 12.25 17.93
N VAL A 407 15.28 11.53 17.16
CA VAL A 407 15.34 11.66 15.68
C VAL A 407 13.98 11.30 15.08
N TRP A 408 13.35 10.23 15.54
CA TRP A 408 12.03 9.82 15.05
C TRP A 408 10.95 10.85 15.43
N ALA A 409 11.01 11.45 16.63
CA ALA A 409 10.13 12.55 17.02
C ALA A 409 10.30 13.76 16.10
N LEU A 410 11.54 14.14 15.76
CA LEU A 410 11.83 15.23 14.82
C LEU A 410 11.24 14.98 13.43
N MET A 411 11.29 13.74 12.95
CA MET A 411 10.65 13.36 11.68
C MET A 411 9.13 13.53 11.73
N ASN A 412 8.48 13.20 12.86
CA ASN A 412 7.06 13.46 13.06
C ASN A 412 6.74 14.96 13.18
N VAL A 413 7.64 15.78 13.76
CA VAL A 413 7.53 17.25 13.74
C VAL A 413 7.53 17.78 12.31
N ALA A 414 8.40 17.27 11.44
CA ALA A 414 8.39 17.68 10.04
C ALA A 414 7.08 17.29 9.33
N ALA A 415 6.55 16.09 9.57
CA ALA A 415 5.24 15.67 9.05
C ALA A 415 4.10 16.54 9.58
N PHE A 416 4.12 16.89 10.86
CA PHE A 416 3.18 17.81 11.48
C PHE A 416 3.24 19.19 10.83
N TYR A 417 4.44 19.75 10.66
CA TYR A 417 4.63 21.05 10.02
C TYR A 417 4.13 21.06 8.56
N ILE A 418 4.46 20.04 7.76
CA ILE A 418 4.02 19.91 6.37
C ILE A 418 2.48 19.92 6.28
N THR A 419 1.82 19.16 7.15
CA THR A 419 0.35 19.06 7.13
C THR A 419 -0.34 20.29 7.70
N LEU A 420 0.23 20.94 8.71
CA LEU A 420 -0.28 22.17 9.32
C LEU A 420 -0.14 23.36 8.39
N SER A 421 1.04 23.56 7.80
CA SER A 421 1.33 24.70 6.90
C SER A 421 0.74 24.51 5.50
N ARG A 422 0.31 23.29 5.15
CA ARG A 422 -0.19 22.91 3.81
C ARG A 422 0.78 23.27 2.68
N VAL A 423 2.07 23.35 2.99
CA VAL A 423 3.11 23.61 1.99
C VAL A 423 3.04 22.56 0.89
N GLY A 424 3.00 23.01 -0.36
CA GLY A 424 2.89 22.15 -1.55
C GLY A 424 1.50 21.59 -1.85
N PHE A 425 0.53 21.68 -0.91
CA PHE A 425 -0.85 21.19 -1.11
C PHE A 425 -1.84 22.29 -1.54
N ARG A 426 -1.39 23.54 -1.63
CA ARG A 426 -2.20 24.62 -2.17
C ARG A 426 -2.38 24.37 -3.66
N GLN A 427 -3.62 24.14 -4.10
CA GLN A 427 -3.94 24.23 -5.51
C GLN A 427 -3.61 25.67 -5.94
N PRO A 428 -2.98 25.89 -7.11
CA PRO A 428 -2.94 27.23 -7.68
C PRO A 428 -4.39 27.69 -7.78
N SER A 429 -4.69 28.86 -7.16
CA SER A 429 -5.98 29.50 -7.28
C SER A 429 -6.34 29.52 -8.76
N THR A 430 -7.50 28.99 -9.10
CA THR A 430 -8.07 29.07 -10.43
C THR A 430 -8.43 30.55 -10.67
N GLU A 431 -7.42 31.37 -10.88
CA GLU A 431 -7.63 32.66 -11.50
C GLU A 431 -8.16 32.37 -12.90
N ALA A 432 -9.32 32.95 -13.18
CA ALA A 432 -10.12 32.73 -14.34
C ALA A 432 -9.28 32.60 -15.62
N VAL A 433 -9.16 31.38 -16.13
CA VAL A 433 -8.71 31.16 -17.50
C VAL A 433 -9.82 31.65 -18.40
N PRO A 434 -9.58 32.62 -19.32
CA PRO A 434 -10.59 33.07 -20.29
C PRO A 434 -11.08 31.82 -21.03
N SER A 435 -12.41 31.67 -21.12
CA SER A 435 -13.10 30.61 -21.80
C SER A 435 -12.59 30.50 -23.25
N GLY A 436 -11.74 29.51 -23.53
CA GLY A 436 -11.26 29.24 -24.89
C GLY A 436 -10.02 28.36 -25.06
N GLN A 437 -9.23 28.13 -24.01
CA GLN A 437 -8.06 27.24 -24.13
C GLN A 437 -7.96 26.33 -22.91
N ALA A 438 -8.08 25.02 -23.11
CA ALA A 438 -7.75 24.05 -22.10
C ALA A 438 -6.22 24.11 -21.85
N PRO A 439 -5.75 24.39 -20.62
CA PRO A 439 -4.32 24.45 -20.36
C PRO A 439 -3.73 23.06 -20.38
N ASP A 440 -2.72 22.83 -21.21
CA ASP A 440 -1.86 21.68 -21.11
C ASP A 440 -1.25 21.61 -19.71
N ALA A 441 -1.42 20.50 -19.01
CA ALA A 441 -0.99 20.31 -17.63
C ALA A 441 0.52 20.55 -17.38
N ILE A 442 1.31 20.66 -18.44
CA ILE A 442 2.76 20.89 -18.42
C ILE A 442 3.10 22.38 -18.24
N SER A 443 2.25 23.31 -18.69
CA SER A 443 2.58 24.75 -18.64
C SER A 443 2.38 25.38 -17.24
N VAL A 444 1.57 24.76 -16.39
CA VAL A 444 1.27 25.28 -15.03
C VAL A 444 2.47 25.07 -14.07
N TYR A 445 3.32 24.09 -14.35
CA TYR A 445 4.44 23.75 -13.46
C TYR A 445 5.77 24.43 -13.82
N SER A 446 5.92 24.99 -15.03
CA SER A 446 7.13 25.69 -15.44
C SER A 446 7.31 27.07 -14.82
N ASN A 447 6.24 27.70 -14.35
CA ASN A 447 6.26 29.05 -13.79
C ASN A 447 6.64 29.12 -12.30
N ILE A 448 6.86 28.01 -11.61
CA ILE A 448 7.22 27.99 -10.18
C ILE A 448 8.75 27.92 -9.98
N ALA A 449 9.53 27.68 -11.04
CA ALA A 449 10.97 27.40 -10.93
C ALA A 449 11.90 28.59 -11.22
N THR A 450 11.43 29.82 -11.47
CA THR A 450 12.32 30.95 -11.69
C THR A 450 12.18 32.00 -10.59
N PRO A 451 13.23 32.30 -9.82
CA PRO A 451 13.24 33.44 -8.92
C PRO A 451 13.22 34.75 -9.73
N ASN A 452 12.30 35.65 -9.40
CA ASN A 452 12.24 37.00 -9.92
C ASN A 452 13.58 37.73 -9.70
N SER A 453 14.42 37.82 -10.73
CA SER A 453 15.51 38.76 -10.76
C SER A 453 14.94 40.13 -11.18
N ALA A 454 14.75 40.98 -10.20
CA ALA A 454 14.48 42.40 -10.40
C ALA A 454 15.62 43.01 -11.24
N ARG A 455 15.34 43.37 -12.50
CA ARG A 455 16.17 44.31 -13.25
C ARG A 455 15.48 45.68 -13.25
N SER A 456 16.08 46.56 -12.46
CA SER A 456 15.94 48.00 -12.58
C SER A 456 16.31 48.46 -14.00
N THR A 457 15.43 49.14 -14.69
CA THR A 457 15.79 50.00 -15.80
C THR A 457 15.48 51.45 -15.40
N LEU A 458 16.52 52.16 -14.97
CA LEU A 458 16.64 53.58 -15.15
C LEU A 458 16.85 53.86 -16.64
N SER A 459 16.03 54.71 -17.23
CA SER A 459 16.42 55.51 -18.39
C SER A 459 15.69 56.84 -18.37
N ALA A 460 16.49 57.86 -18.40
CA ALA A 460 16.29 59.24 -18.57
C ALA A 460 15.28 59.66 -19.65
N ARG A 461 14.41 60.55 -19.34
CA ARG A 461 14.29 61.95 -19.77
C ARG A 461 13.11 62.59 -19.13
#